data_fe037bbe436a54f270edafd689ffe35d
#
_entry.id   fe037bbe436a54f270edafd689ffe35d
#
_cell.length_a   1.000
_cell.length_b   1.000
_cell.length_c   1.000
_cell.angle_alpha   90.00
_cell.angle_beta   90.00
_cell.angle_gamma   90.00
#
_symmetry.space_group_name_H-M   'P 1'
#
loop_
_entity.id
_entity.type
_entity.pdbx_description
1 polymer ?
#
loop_
_entity_poly.entity_id
_entity_poly.type
_entity_poly.pdbx_seq_one_letter_code
_entity_poly.pdbx_strand_id
1 'polypeptide(L)'
;MSLIIAVDGPAASGKGTIAARLARTYGLAHLDTGLLYRAVGVKVLGDGHSLADEEAAEAAARSLVPAGLTEDERLTTGEAGEAASRVAGYPGVRAALLELQQAFAAQPGGAVLDGRDIGTVIAPQAQ
;
A
#
# COMPACT_ATOMS: atom_id res chain seq x y z
N MET A 1 -19.04 -0.36 -14.81
CA MET A 1 -17.59 -0.53 -15.03
C MET A 1 -16.82 0.36 -14.06
N SER A 2 -15.80 -0.18 -13.44
CA SER A 2 -14.99 0.56 -12.47
C SER A 2 -13.80 1.24 -13.17
N LEU A 3 -13.51 2.49 -12.77
CA LEU A 3 -12.33 3.19 -13.25
C LEU A 3 -11.16 2.90 -12.33
N ILE A 4 -10.07 2.41 -12.89
CA ILE A 4 -8.84 2.14 -12.16
C ILE A 4 -7.74 3.04 -12.69
N ILE A 5 -7.15 3.85 -11.81
CA ILE A 5 -6.07 4.76 -12.17
C ILE A 5 -4.81 4.36 -11.43
N ALA A 6 -3.75 4.08 -12.17
CA ALA A 6 -2.45 3.78 -11.60
C ALA A 6 -1.53 5.00 -11.76
N VAL A 7 -0.95 5.46 -10.65
CA VAL A 7 -0.01 6.58 -10.65
C VAL A 7 1.36 6.07 -10.21
N ASP A 8 2.26 5.89 -11.18
CA ASP A 8 3.60 5.38 -10.92
C ASP A 8 4.60 6.51 -10.77
N GLY A 9 5.61 6.27 -9.96
CA GLY A 9 6.71 7.20 -9.81
C GLY A 9 7.46 7.03 -8.50
N PRO A 10 8.66 7.61 -8.41
CA PRO A 10 9.41 7.57 -7.15
C PRO A 10 8.72 8.42 -6.07
N ALA A 11 9.01 8.11 -4.82
CA ALA A 11 8.34 8.72 -3.68
C ALA A 11 8.40 10.24 -3.64
N ALA A 12 9.45 10.84 -4.20
CA ALA A 12 9.67 12.29 -4.14
C ALA A 12 9.16 13.03 -5.38
N SER A 13 8.36 12.39 -6.24
CA SER A 13 7.95 12.97 -7.52
C SER A 13 6.62 13.76 -7.46
N GLY A 14 5.99 13.84 -6.29
CA GLY A 14 4.69 14.50 -6.16
C GLY A 14 3.51 13.63 -6.58
N LYS A 15 3.73 12.35 -6.86
CA LYS A 15 2.67 11.44 -7.30
C LYS A 15 1.53 11.31 -6.31
N GLY A 16 1.83 11.38 -5.00
CA GLY A 16 0.80 11.29 -3.97
C GLY A 16 -0.20 12.43 -4.04
N THR A 17 0.27 13.64 -4.34
CA THR A 17 -0.60 14.81 -4.50
C THR A 17 -1.48 14.65 -5.74
N ILE A 18 -0.90 14.17 -6.83
CA ILE A 18 -1.64 13.94 -8.07
C ILE A 18 -2.71 12.87 -7.85
N ALA A 19 -2.33 11.76 -7.21
CA ALA A 19 -3.24 10.64 -6.96
C ALA A 19 -4.42 11.07 -6.07
N ALA A 20 -4.15 11.82 -5.01
CA ALA A 20 -5.20 12.32 -4.11
C ALA A 20 -6.16 13.25 -4.84
N ARG A 21 -5.64 14.10 -5.72
CA ARG A 21 -6.47 15.01 -6.51
C ARG A 21 -7.36 14.24 -7.49
N LEU A 22 -6.81 13.23 -8.16
CA LEU A 22 -7.58 12.39 -9.07
C LEU A 22 -8.69 11.65 -8.34
N ALA A 23 -8.38 11.12 -7.16
CA ALA A 23 -9.38 10.41 -6.35
C ALA A 23 -10.54 11.32 -6.00
N ARG A 24 -10.25 12.56 -5.56
CA ARG A 24 -11.31 13.52 -5.22
C ARG A 24 -12.12 13.95 -6.45
N THR A 25 -11.44 14.19 -7.55
CA THR A 25 -12.10 14.67 -8.79
C THR A 25 -13.09 13.65 -9.32
N TYR A 26 -12.75 12.36 -9.26
CA TYR A 26 -13.57 11.29 -9.82
C TYR A 26 -14.36 10.50 -8.76
N GLY A 27 -14.26 10.90 -7.49
CA GLY A 27 -14.97 10.19 -6.42
C GLY A 27 -14.46 8.77 -6.20
N LEU A 28 -13.15 8.55 -6.35
CA LEU A 28 -12.54 7.22 -6.23
C LEU A 28 -11.84 7.04 -4.89
N ALA A 29 -11.77 5.79 -4.42
CA ALA A 29 -10.93 5.47 -3.27
C ALA A 29 -9.46 5.59 -3.67
N HIS A 30 -8.59 5.97 -2.72
CA HIS A 30 -7.16 6.18 -2.97
C HIS A 30 -6.33 5.29 -2.06
N LEU A 31 -5.33 4.63 -2.63
CA LEU A 31 -4.38 3.81 -1.89
C LEU A 31 -2.96 4.19 -2.26
N ASP A 32 -2.18 4.61 -1.25
CA ASP A 32 -0.73 4.79 -1.40
C ASP A 32 -0.07 3.46 -1.04
N THR A 33 0.43 2.74 -2.04
CA THR A 33 0.96 1.40 -1.83
C THR A 33 2.23 1.38 -0.97
N GLY A 34 2.97 2.49 -0.93
CA GLY A 34 4.14 2.60 -0.03
C GLY A 34 3.76 2.53 1.44
N LEU A 35 2.58 3.01 1.78
CA LEU A 35 2.10 2.96 3.16
C LEU A 35 1.75 1.54 3.62
N LEU A 36 1.46 0.63 2.68
CA LEU A 36 1.14 -0.75 3.03
C LEU A 36 2.32 -1.43 3.74
N TYR A 37 3.52 -1.28 3.19
CA TYR A 37 4.72 -1.88 3.80
C TYR A 37 5.03 -1.24 5.15
N ARG A 38 4.86 0.07 5.26
CA ARG A 38 5.04 0.77 6.54
C ARG A 38 4.03 0.28 7.58
N ALA A 39 2.78 0.08 7.17
CA ALA A 39 1.74 -0.42 8.05
C ALA A 39 2.04 -1.84 8.55
N VAL A 40 2.55 -2.71 7.68
CA VAL A 40 2.97 -4.06 8.07
C VAL A 40 4.06 -3.99 9.14
N GLY A 41 5.10 -3.19 8.89
CA GLY A 41 6.20 -3.05 9.85
C GLY A 41 5.75 -2.52 11.20
N VAL A 42 4.93 -1.48 11.20
CA VAL A 42 4.40 -0.90 12.43
C VAL A 42 3.53 -1.90 13.19
N LYS A 43 2.71 -2.68 12.46
CA LYS A 43 1.86 -3.69 13.09
C LYS A 43 2.69 -4.80 13.74
N VAL A 44 3.73 -5.28 13.06
CA VAL A 44 4.62 -6.31 13.61
C VAL A 44 5.23 -5.84 14.92
N LEU A 45 5.77 -4.62 14.94
CA LEU A 45 6.39 -4.07 16.16
C LEU A 45 5.36 -3.79 17.24
N GLY A 46 4.19 -3.29 16.86
CA GLY A 46 3.12 -2.98 17.81
C GLY A 46 2.56 -4.22 18.49
N ASP A 47 2.61 -5.37 17.82
CA ASP A 47 2.16 -6.64 18.36
C ASP A 47 3.27 -7.34 19.18
N GLY A 48 4.42 -6.70 19.34
CA GLY A 48 5.51 -7.23 20.14
C GLY A 48 6.39 -8.24 19.42
N HIS A 49 6.27 -8.34 18.09
CA HIS A 49 7.08 -9.26 17.30
C HIS A 49 8.33 -8.57 16.76
N SER A 50 9.31 -9.38 16.35
CA SER A 50 10.53 -8.90 15.71
C SER A 50 10.30 -8.75 14.21
N LEU A 51 10.92 -7.75 13.60
CA LEU A 51 10.92 -7.61 12.14
C LEU A 51 11.65 -8.77 11.45
N ALA A 52 12.44 -9.54 12.18
CA ALA A 52 13.10 -10.74 11.66
C ALA A 52 12.14 -11.95 11.63
N ASP A 53 10.96 -11.83 12.22
CA ASP A 53 9.96 -12.91 12.23
C ASP A 53 9.11 -12.83 10.96
N GLU A 54 9.49 -13.60 9.96
CA GLU A 54 8.83 -13.60 8.65
C GLU A 54 7.38 -14.05 8.76
N GLU A 55 7.07 -15.01 9.61
CA GLU A 55 5.68 -15.48 9.79
C GLU A 55 4.80 -14.39 10.38
N ALA A 56 5.32 -13.65 11.36
CA ALA A 56 4.57 -12.54 11.95
C ALA A 56 4.34 -11.43 10.92
N ALA A 57 5.34 -11.15 10.08
CA ALA A 57 5.21 -10.15 9.04
C ALA A 57 4.16 -10.53 8.00
N GLU A 58 4.17 -11.79 7.57
CA GLU A 58 3.16 -12.26 6.61
C GLU A 58 1.76 -12.22 7.21
N ALA A 59 1.60 -12.65 8.46
CA ALA A 59 0.30 -12.61 9.14
C ALA A 59 -0.21 -11.17 9.25
N ALA A 60 0.68 -10.23 9.57
CA ALA A 60 0.32 -8.81 9.64
C ALA A 60 -0.15 -8.30 8.27
N ALA A 61 0.56 -8.68 7.20
CA ALA A 61 0.19 -8.27 5.86
C ALA A 61 -1.18 -8.82 5.44
N ARG A 62 -1.45 -10.09 5.78
CA ARG A 62 -2.74 -10.72 5.41
C ARG A 62 -3.93 -10.17 6.18
N SER A 63 -3.71 -9.61 7.36
CA SER A 63 -4.77 -9.02 8.17
C SER A 63 -4.88 -7.51 8.01
N LEU A 64 -4.09 -6.91 7.15
CA LEU A 64 -4.04 -5.47 6.98
C LEU A 64 -5.32 -4.95 6.31
N VAL A 65 -5.84 -3.85 6.88
CA VAL A 65 -7.00 -3.15 6.31
C VAL A 65 -6.49 -1.85 5.70
N PRO A 66 -6.76 -1.57 4.41
CA PRO A 66 -6.22 -0.38 3.75
C PRO A 66 -6.83 0.94 4.20
N ALA A 67 -8.00 0.92 4.84
CA ALA A 67 -8.67 2.14 5.27
C ALA A 67 -7.89 2.86 6.36
N GLY A 68 -7.79 4.19 6.26
CA GLY A 68 -7.18 5.03 7.28
C GLY A 68 -5.67 5.09 7.28
N LEU A 69 -4.99 4.47 6.31
CA LEU A 69 -3.53 4.47 6.30
C LEU A 69 -2.93 5.86 6.15
N THR A 70 -3.52 6.71 5.31
CA THR A 70 -3.00 8.07 5.10
C THR A 70 -3.16 8.95 6.33
N GLU A 71 -4.01 8.58 7.26
CA GLU A 71 -4.28 9.33 8.48
C GLU A 71 -3.48 8.82 9.68
N ASP A 72 -2.74 7.73 9.52
CA ASP A 72 -1.96 7.14 10.59
C ASP A 72 -0.57 7.77 10.65
N GLU A 73 -0.37 8.66 11.62
CA GLU A 73 0.89 9.37 11.77
C GLU A 73 2.08 8.47 12.07
N ARG A 74 1.84 7.28 12.62
CA ARG A 74 2.92 6.33 12.90
C ARG A 74 3.62 5.89 11.62
N LEU A 75 2.93 5.94 10.48
CA LEU A 75 3.47 5.49 9.20
C LEU A 75 4.43 6.50 8.57
N THR A 76 4.48 7.73 9.07
CA THR A 76 5.34 8.78 8.51
C THR A 76 6.70 8.88 9.16
N THR A 77 6.99 8.06 10.18
CA THR A 77 8.26 8.11 10.91
C THR A 77 9.39 7.42 10.13
N GLY A 78 10.64 7.79 10.46
CA GLY A 78 11.80 7.10 9.91
C GLY A 78 11.86 5.64 10.33
N GLU A 79 11.41 5.33 11.55
CA GLU A 79 11.32 3.95 12.03
C GLU A 79 10.34 3.12 11.19
N ALA A 80 9.20 3.70 10.81
CA ALA A 80 8.25 3.03 9.94
C ALA A 80 8.86 2.76 8.56
N GLY A 81 9.64 3.69 8.03
CA GLY A 81 10.35 3.50 6.76
C GLY A 81 11.37 2.38 6.81
N GLU A 82 12.14 2.29 7.90
CA GLU A 82 13.10 1.21 8.10
C GLU A 82 12.39 -0.14 8.24
N ALA A 83 11.31 -0.17 9.00
CA ALA A 83 10.50 -1.38 9.16
C ALA A 83 9.93 -1.84 7.82
N ALA A 84 9.46 -0.91 7.00
CA ALA A 84 8.94 -1.22 5.67
C ALA A 84 10.01 -1.89 4.80
N SER A 85 11.23 -1.36 4.82
CA SER A 85 12.34 -1.94 4.05
C SER A 85 12.65 -3.38 4.48
N ARG A 86 12.57 -3.66 5.78
CA ARG A 86 12.82 -5.00 6.30
C ARG A 86 11.76 -6.00 5.83
N VAL A 87 10.48 -5.67 5.99
CA VAL A 87 9.39 -6.60 5.65
C VAL A 87 9.20 -6.73 4.14
N ALA A 88 9.60 -5.74 3.37
CA ALA A 88 9.50 -5.78 1.91
C ALA A 88 10.38 -6.86 1.28
N GLY A 89 11.38 -7.36 2.01
CA GLY A 89 12.22 -8.45 1.55
C GLY A 89 11.56 -9.82 1.60
N TYR A 90 10.45 -9.96 2.31
CA TYR A 90 9.80 -11.27 2.50
C TYR A 90 8.80 -11.56 1.38
N PRO A 91 8.98 -12.68 0.64
CA PRO A 91 8.06 -13.03 -0.45
C PRO A 91 6.61 -13.16 0.00
N GLY A 92 6.35 -13.71 1.19
CA GLY A 92 4.99 -13.86 1.72
C GLY A 92 4.31 -12.52 1.97
N VAL A 93 5.06 -11.53 2.44
CA VAL A 93 4.55 -10.17 2.65
C VAL A 93 4.20 -9.54 1.30
N ARG A 94 5.11 -9.65 0.33
CA ARG A 94 4.85 -9.09 -1.01
C ARG A 94 3.63 -9.73 -1.66
N ALA A 95 3.48 -11.04 -1.54
CA ALA A 95 2.33 -11.75 -2.11
C ALA A 95 1.02 -11.32 -1.45
N ALA A 96 1.01 -11.21 -0.12
CA ALA A 96 -0.17 -10.78 0.61
C ALA A 96 -0.59 -9.35 0.23
N LEU A 97 0.39 -8.45 0.12
CA LEU A 97 0.10 -7.06 -0.24
C LEU A 97 -0.29 -6.92 -1.71
N LEU A 98 0.23 -7.79 -2.59
CA LEU A 98 -0.21 -7.82 -3.98
C LEU A 98 -1.69 -8.18 -4.06
N GLU A 99 -2.12 -9.22 -3.35
CA GLU A 99 -3.52 -9.60 -3.29
C GLU A 99 -4.41 -8.48 -2.76
N LEU A 100 -3.96 -7.79 -1.72
CA LEU A 100 -4.68 -6.66 -1.14
C LEU A 100 -4.84 -5.53 -2.16
N GLN A 101 -3.78 -5.22 -2.89
CA GLN A 101 -3.80 -4.16 -3.89
C GLN A 101 -4.72 -4.51 -5.06
N GLN A 102 -4.70 -5.77 -5.49
CA GLN A 102 -5.57 -6.24 -6.57
C GLN A 102 -7.04 -6.17 -6.15
N ALA A 103 -7.35 -6.57 -4.92
CA ALA A 103 -8.70 -6.47 -4.38
C ALA A 103 -9.17 -5.02 -4.26
N PHE A 104 -8.26 -4.12 -3.84
CA PHE A 104 -8.56 -2.70 -3.75
C PHE A 104 -8.87 -2.12 -5.14
N ALA A 105 -8.07 -2.48 -6.14
CA ALA A 105 -8.27 -2.00 -7.51
C ALA A 105 -9.59 -2.50 -8.11
N ALA A 106 -10.04 -3.68 -7.71
CA ALA A 106 -11.24 -4.31 -8.26
C ALA A 106 -12.54 -3.87 -7.56
N GLN A 107 -12.47 -3.01 -6.55
CA GLN A 107 -13.65 -2.63 -5.78
C GLN A 107 -14.66 -1.87 -6.64
N PRO A 108 -15.98 -2.01 -6.34
CA PRO A 108 -17.00 -1.24 -7.04
C PRO A 108 -16.76 0.27 -6.86
N GLY A 109 -16.97 1.04 -7.92
CA GLY A 109 -16.74 2.48 -7.91
C GLY A 109 -15.36 2.90 -8.35
N GLY A 110 -14.42 1.96 -8.44
CA GLY A 110 -13.08 2.26 -8.91
C GLY A 110 -12.09 2.64 -7.82
N ALA A 111 -10.85 2.92 -8.22
CA ALA A 111 -9.77 3.18 -7.28
C ALA A 111 -8.62 3.95 -7.95
N VAL A 112 -7.88 4.70 -7.14
CA VAL A 112 -6.60 5.28 -7.53
C VAL A 112 -5.53 4.64 -6.66
N LEU A 113 -4.52 4.04 -7.29
CA LEU A 113 -3.38 3.45 -6.60
C LEU A 113 -2.12 4.21 -7.02
N ASP A 114 -1.32 4.65 -6.05
CA ASP A 114 -0.03 5.23 -6.36
C ASP A 114 1.09 4.41 -5.73
N GLY A 115 2.26 4.42 -6.39
CA GLY A 115 3.41 3.65 -5.96
C GLY A 115 4.39 3.49 -7.10
N ARG A 116 5.18 2.40 -7.06
CA ARG A 116 6.13 2.06 -8.13
C ARG A 116 5.60 0.86 -8.90
N ASP A 117 5.66 0.93 -10.23
CA ASP A 117 5.29 -0.15 -11.13
C ASP A 117 3.85 -0.65 -10.94
N ILE A 118 2.96 0.25 -10.54
CA ILE A 118 1.56 -0.13 -10.27
C ILE A 118 0.88 -0.68 -11.51
N GLY A 119 1.07 -0.02 -12.64
CA GLY A 119 0.42 -0.42 -13.88
C GLY A 119 0.83 -1.78 -14.39
N THR A 120 2.11 -2.15 -14.20
CA THR A 120 2.64 -3.44 -14.68
C THR A 120 2.33 -4.60 -13.74
N VAL A 121 2.32 -4.34 -12.44
CA VAL A 121 2.29 -5.42 -11.43
C VAL A 121 0.89 -5.66 -10.89
N ILE A 122 0.14 -4.58 -10.61
CA ILE A 122 -1.09 -4.64 -9.85
C ILE A 122 -2.33 -4.58 -10.73
N ALA A 123 -2.34 -3.68 -11.69
CA ALA A 123 -3.54 -3.33 -12.43
C ALA A 123 -3.27 -3.24 -13.93
N PRO A 124 -2.97 -4.37 -14.59
CA PRO A 124 -2.70 -4.35 -16.03
C PRO A 124 -3.87 -3.83 -16.85
N GLN A 125 -5.08 -3.87 -16.31
CA GLN A 125 -6.27 -3.31 -16.96
C GLN A 125 -6.53 -1.85 -16.58
N ALA A 126 -5.62 -1.19 -15.87
CA ALA A 126 -5.82 0.21 -15.47
C ALA A 126 -5.81 1.14 -16.68
N GLN A 127 -6.58 2.20 -16.57
CA GLN A 127 -6.71 3.21 -17.60
C GLN A 127 -5.58 4.24 -17.55
#